data_2d3239d87b8f8a2277366e6c6bf31608
#
_entry.id   2d3239d87b8f8a2277366e6c6bf31608
#
_cell.length_a   1.000
_cell.length_b   1.000
_cell.length_c   1.000
_cell.angle_alpha   90.00
_cell.angle_beta   90.00
_cell.angle_gamma   90.00
#
_symmetry.space_group_name_H-M   'P 1'
#
loop_
_entity.id
_entity.type
_entity.pdbx_description
1 polymer ?
#
loop_
_entity_poly.entity_id
_entity_poly.type
_entity_poly.pdbx_seq_one_letter_code
_entity_poly.pdbx_strand_id
1 'polypeptide(L)'
;MKKKTHTITFNSAIYMIKTIFTMLFPLITIPYVTRIIGVDGYGKVNFISSIMGYFVLLASLGISTYGIREGVRVKNDKKKFDSLVSELFTINIISTIVSYSFFVLFIFISDKMQGYLMIAFVLSIKILLQPLSLEWIYNVFEDYIFITVRTIIVQIVSLIVLFVIVRNRQDICQYAIYLVVSSAGINVFNYIYSKKYCTIKIKCNKNMIY
;
A
#
# COMPACT_ATOMS: atom_id res chain seq x y z
N MET A 1 -3.56 18.21 -21.87
CA MET A 1 -4.96 17.78 -21.73
C MET A 1 -5.57 18.51 -20.53
N LYS A 2 -6.49 19.46 -20.74
CA LYS A 2 -7.26 20.08 -19.64
C LYS A 2 -8.21 19.01 -19.09
N LYS A 3 -7.88 18.39 -17.97
CA LYS A 3 -8.81 17.54 -17.23
C LYS A 3 -9.88 18.46 -16.63
N LYS A 4 -11.16 18.13 -16.78
CA LYS A 4 -12.25 18.82 -16.06
C LYS A 4 -11.93 18.78 -14.57
N THR A 5 -11.60 19.90 -13.99
CA THR A 5 -11.55 20.07 -12.54
C THR A 5 -12.98 19.92 -12.04
N HIS A 6 -13.28 18.79 -11.41
CA HIS A 6 -14.56 18.60 -10.76
C HIS A 6 -14.66 19.55 -9.57
N THR A 7 -15.87 19.99 -9.28
CA THR A 7 -16.14 20.86 -8.13
C THR A 7 -15.61 20.21 -6.84
N ILE A 8 -15.07 21.01 -5.91
CA ILE A 8 -14.55 20.53 -4.60
C ILE A 8 -15.56 19.61 -3.92
N THR A 9 -16.84 19.98 -3.93
CA THR A 9 -17.95 19.18 -3.36
C THR A 9 -18.03 17.78 -3.99
N PHE A 10 -17.89 17.67 -5.31
CA PHE A 10 -17.93 16.41 -6.02
C PHE A 10 -16.73 15.51 -5.65
N ASN A 11 -15.53 16.07 -5.60
CA ASN A 11 -14.32 15.37 -5.20
C ASN A 11 -14.41 14.86 -3.75
N SER A 12 -14.96 15.71 -2.84
CA SER A 12 -15.18 15.34 -1.45
C SER A 12 -16.21 14.22 -1.30
N ALA A 13 -17.31 14.27 -2.06
CA ALA A 13 -18.33 13.21 -2.05
C ALA A 13 -17.77 11.86 -2.51
N ILE A 14 -16.97 11.84 -3.60
CA ILE A 14 -16.33 10.62 -4.07
C ILE A 14 -15.34 10.06 -3.06
N TYR A 15 -14.54 10.91 -2.43
CA TYR A 15 -13.61 10.49 -1.40
C TYR A 15 -14.34 9.96 -0.14
N MET A 16 -15.50 10.54 0.20
CA MET A 16 -16.36 10.05 1.28
C MET A 16 -16.87 8.63 0.99
N ILE A 17 -17.30 8.36 -0.25
CA ILE A 17 -17.70 7.01 -0.68
C ILE A 17 -16.55 6.02 -0.47
N LYS A 18 -15.32 6.34 -0.92
CA LYS A 18 -14.13 5.51 -0.66
C LYS A 18 -13.98 5.22 0.84
N THR A 19 -14.08 6.25 1.67
CA THR A 19 -13.89 6.14 3.11
C THR A 19 -14.93 5.22 3.75
N ILE A 20 -16.20 5.36 3.39
CA ILE A 20 -17.29 4.51 3.88
C ILE A 20 -17.03 3.04 3.49
N PHE A 21 -16.70 2.76 2.23
CA PHE A 21 -16.38 1.40 1.79
C PHE A 21 -15.18 0.81 2.55
N THR A 22 -14.13 1.61 2.76
CA THR A 22 -12.94 1.17 3.50
C THR A 22 -13.26 0.86 4.97
N MET A 23 -14.20 1.60 5.60
CA MET A 23 -14.64 1.34 6.97
C MET A 23 -15.58 0.13 7.09
N LEU A 24 -16.44 -0.09 6.10
CA LEU A 24 -17.37 -1.22 6.08
C LEU A 24 -16.65 -2.56 5.80
N PHE A 25 -15.55 -2.52 5.08
CA PHE A 25 -14.81 -3.71 4.67
C PHE A 25 -14.36 -4.59 5.86
N PRO A 26 -13.71 -4.06 6.93
CA PRO A 26 -13.36 -4.83 8.11
C PRO A 26 -14.58 -5.39 8.85
N LEU A 27 -15.73 -4.72 8.83
CA LEU A 27 -16.96 -5.18 9.48
C LEU A 27 -17.49 -6.48 8.87
N ILE A 28 -17.21 -6.72 7.60
CA ILE A 28 -17.58 -7.97 6.92
C ILE A 28 -16.47 -9.01 7.10
N THR A 29 -15.21 -8.62 6.95
CA THR A 29 -14.09 -9.56 6.90
C THR A 29 -13.72 -10.11 8.27
N ILE A 30 -13.70 -9.29 9.34
CA ILE A 30 -13.30 -9.72 10.67
C ILE A 30 -14.21 -10.81 11.24
N PRO A 31 -15.56 -10.65 11.25
CA PRO A 31 -16.45 -11.70 11.75
C PRO A 31 -16.34 -13.01 10.96
N TYR A 32 -16.17 -12.93 9.64
CA TYR A 32 -15.98 -14.11 8.81
C TYR A 32 -14.69 -14.84 9.17
N VAL A 33 -13.58 -14.13 9.19
CA VAL A 33 -12.25 -14.70 9.45
C VAL A 33 -12.17 -15.29 10.85
N THR A 34 -12.64 -14.57 11.88
CA THR A 34 -12.62 -15.05 13.27
C THR A 34 -13.49 -16.29 13.47
N ARG A 35 -14.58 -16.43 12.69
CA ARG A 35 -15.41 -17.65 12.70
C ARG A 35 -14.71 -18.85 12.07
N ILE A 36 -13.93 -18.65 10.99
CA ILE A 36 -13.28 -19.74 10.25
C ILE A 36 -11.96 -20.16 10.90
N ILE A 37 -11.00 -19.25 11.04
CA ILE A 37 -9.66 -19.56 11.57
C ILE A 37 -9.56 -19.44 13.09
N GLY A 38 -10.64 -18.98 13.73
CA GLY A 38 -10.69 -18.74 15.17
C GLY A 38 -10.01 -17.45 15.61
N VAL A 39 -10.31 -17.02 16.83
CA VAL A 39 -9.74 -15.77 17.41
C VAL A 39 -8.23 -15.89 17.58
N ASP A 40 -7.71 -17.06 17.93
CA ASP A 40 -6.29 -17.31 18.09
C ASP A 40 -5.53 -17.18 16.75
N GLY A 41 -6.02 -17.82 15.69
CA GLY A 41 -5.42 -17.70 14.35
C GLY A 41 -5.44 -16.27 13.82
N TYR A 42 -6.56 -15.58 14.00
CA TYR A 42 -6.70 -14.15 13.67
C TYR A 42 -5.71 -13.28 14.47
N GLY A 43 -5.60 -13.52 15.78
CA GLY A 43 -4.67 -12.82 16.67
C GLY A 43 -3.21 -12.97 16.26
N LYS A 44 -2.78 -14.19 15.89
CA LYS A 44 -1.42 -14.48 15.38
C LYS A 44 -1.08 -13.65 14.15
N VAL A 45 -1.96 -13.66 13.15
CA VAL A 45 -1.72 -12.91 11.90
C VAL A 45 -1.72 -11.41 12.14
N ASN A 46 -2.63 -10.89 12.98
CA ASN A 46 -2.66 -9.46 13.31
C ASN A 46 -1.44 -9.02 14.10
N PHE A 47 -0.94 -9.82 15.03
CA PHE A 47 0.30 -9.53 15.74
C PHE A 47 1.46 -9.33 14.77
N ILE A 48 1.65 -10.26 13.83
CA ILE A 48 2.72 -10.17 12.83
C ILE A 48 2.46 -8.99 11.87
N SER A 49 1.20 -8.79 11.45
CA SER A 49 0.82 -7.66 10.58
C SER A 49 1.09 -6.31 11.23
N SER A 50 0.92 -6.18 12.54
CA SER A 50 1.25 -4.96 13.29
C SER A 50 2.76 -4.70 13.30
N ILE A 51 3.57 -5.72 13.52
CA ILE A 51 5.04 -5.62 13.42
C ILE A 51 5.44 -5.19 12.00
N MET A 52 4.86 -5.83 10.97
CA MET A 52 5.09 -5.44 9.56
C MET A 52 4.72 -3.97 9.31
N GLY A 53 3.67 -3.47 9.96
CA GLY A 53 3.25 -2.07 9.85
C GLY A 53 4.38 -1.08 10.20
N TYR A 54 5.19 -1.36 11.22
CA TYR A 54 6.34 -0.52 11.56
C TYR A 54 7.41 -0.51 10.47
N PHE A 55 7.70 -1.67 9.86
CA PHE A 55 8.67 -1.74 8.76
C PHE A 55 8.14 -1.08 7.48
N VAL A 56 6.86 -1.21 7.18
CA VAL A 56 6.21 -0.48 6.07
C VAL A 56 6.28 1.03 6.31
N LEU A 57 6.10 1.49 7.54
CA LEU A 57 6.21 2.90 7.91
C LEU A 57 7.65 3.41 7.75
N LEU A 58 8.65 2.63 8.16
CA LEU A 58 10.06 2.94 7.91
C LEU A 58 10.38 2.99 6.41
N ALA A 59 9.85 2.06 5.61
CA ALA A 59 10.03 2.06 4.16
C ALA A 59 9.39 3.28 3.51
N SER A 60 8.28 3.80 4.03
CA SER A 60 7.55 4.93 3.44
C SER A 60 8.19 6.30 3.67
N LEU A 61 8.96 6.50 4.74
CA LEU A 61 9.67 7.74 5.11
C LEU A 61 8.86 9.04 4.94
N GLY A 62 7.54 8.99 4.98
CA GLY A 62 6.68 10.17 4.74
C GLY A 62 6.69 10.70 3.30
N ILE A 63 7.21 9.91 2.34
CA ILE A 63 7.32 10.29 0.92
C ILE A 63 5.98 10.74 0.34
N SER A 64 4.88 10.12 0.73
CA SER A 64 3.55 10.50 0.24
C SER A 64 3.19 11.95 0.60
N THR A 65 3.43 12.37 1.83
CA THR A 65 3.11 13.74 2.29
C THR A 65 4.00 14.77 1.61
N TYR A 66 5.30 14.49 1.53
CA TYR A 66 6.26 15.35 0.82
C TYR A 66 5.93 15.43 -0.67
N GLY A 67 5.65 14.28 -1.30
CA GLY A 67 5.31 14.17 -2.71
C GLY A 67 4.05 14.96 -3.10
N ILE A 68 3.01 14.97 -2.24
CA ILE A 68 1.82 15.79 -2.48
C ILE A 68 2.20 17.27 -2.45
N ARG A 69 2.92 17.72 -1.41
CA ARG A 69 3.28 19.13 -1.21
C ARG A 69 4.10 19.67 -2.37
N GLU A 70 5.18 19.01 -2.72
CA GLU A 70 6.09 19.45 -3.78
C GLU A 70 5.52 19.15 -5.18
N GLY A 71 4.79 18.03 -5.32
CA GLY A 71 4.14 17.67 -6.57
C GLY A 71 3.14 18.71 -7.05
N VAL A 72 2.34 19.29 -6.14
CA VAL A 72 1.41 20.38 -6.49
C VAL A 72 2.14 21.62 -7.02
N ARG A 73 3.32 21.94 -6.47
CA ARG A 73 4.13 23.09 -6.90
C ARG A 73 4.67 22.92 -8.32
N VAL A 74 5.01 21.69 -8.72
CA VAL A 74 5.65 21.41 -10.00
C VAL A 74 4.73 20.72 -11.02
N LYS A 75 3.46 20.45 -10.70
CA LYS A 75 2.53 19.67 -11.54
C LYS A 75 2.33 20.22 -12.95
N ASN A 76 2.54 21.53 -13.15
CA ASN A 76 2.39 22.19 -14.44
C ASN A 76 3.65 22.05 -15.34
N ASP A 77 4.81 21.71 -14.78
CA ASP A 77 6.06 21.47 -15.49
C ASP A 77 6.34 19.96 -15.51
N LYS A 78 6.03 19.32 -16.65
CA LYS A 78 6.19 17.87 -16.77
C LYS A 78 7.59 17.37 -16.49
N LYS A 79 8.64 18.11 -16.90
CA LYS A 79 10.03 17.70 -16.69
C LYS A 79 10.40 17.72 -15.21
N LYS A 80 10.01 18.79 -14.48
CA LYS A 80 10.22 18.90 -13.04
C LYS A 80 9.42 17.85 -12.28
N PHE A 81 8.17 17.59 -12.69
CA PHE A 81 7.33 16.57 -12.08
C PHE A 81 7.92 15.17 -12.27
N ASP A 82 8.33 14.80 -13.49
CA ASP A 82 8.98 13.51 -13.77
C ASP A 82 10.30 13.35 -12.98
N SER A 83 11.05 14.45 -12.80
CA SER A 83 12.26 14.46 -11.97
C SER A 83 11.93 14.16 -10.50
N LEU A 84 10.97 14.90 -9.92
CA LEU A 84 10.53 14.72 -8.53
C LEU A 84 10.03 13.29 -8.29
N VAL A 85 9.18 12.76 -9.17
CA VAL A 85 8.66 11.38 -9.04
C VAL A 85 9.80 10.38 -9.07
N SER A 86 10.74 10.54 -10.01
CA SER A 86 11.89 9.62 -10.16
C SER A 86 12.81 9.64 -8.93
N GLU A 87 13.05 10.82 -8.36
CA GLU A 87 13.85 10.99 -7.13
C GLU A 87 13.16 10.33 -5.93
N LEU A 88 11.88 10.63 -5.69
CA LEU A 88 11.12 10.05 -4.59
C LEU A 88 10.96 8.53 -4.72
N PHE A 89 10.78 8.04 -5.95
CA PHE A 89 10.73 6.60 -6.22
C PHE A 89 12.06 5.93 -5.89
N THR A 90 13.19 6.53 -6.26
CA THR A 90 14.52 6.01 -5.95
C THR A 90 14.80 6.00 -4.44
N ILE A 91 14.46 7.09 -3.73
CA ILE A 91 14.57 7.16 -2.26
C ILE A 91 13.71 6.06 -1.63
N ASN A 92 12.48 5.85 -2.13
CA ASN A 92 11.59 4.82 -1.61
C ASN A 92 12.13 3.40 -1.82
N ILE A 93 12.80 3.11 -2.94
CA ILE A 93 13.48 1.84 -3.16
C ILE A 93 14.59 1.64 -2.12
N ILE A 94 15.43 2.65 -1.91
CA ILE A 94 16.55 2.56 -0.95
C ILE A 94 16.00 2.35 0.48
N SER A 95 15.02 3.13 0.90
CA SER A 95 14.40 2.98 2.22
C SER A 95 13.72 1.61 2.40
N THR A 96 13.12 1.09 1.33
CA THR A 96 12.53 -0.26 1.34
C THR A 96 13.59 -1.34 1.53
N ILE A 97 14.73 -1.25 0.84
CA ILE A 97 15.84 -2.19 1.00
C ILE A 97 16.37 -2.14 2.44
N VAL A 98 16.58 -0.96 2.98
CA VAL A 98 17.04 -0.77 4.36
C VAL A 98 16.03 -1.34 5.36
N SER A 99 14.75 -0.99 5.20
CA SER A 99 13.67 -1.50 6.07
C SER A 99 13.54 -3.01 6.00
N TYR A 100 13.65 -3.58 4.80
CA TYR A 100 13.58 -5.03 4.62
C TYR A 100 14.78 -5.75 5.25
N SER A 101 15.98 -5.16 5.17
CA SER A 101 17.17 -5.70 5.84
C SER A 101 16.99 -5.71 7.36
N PHE A 102 16.47 -4.63 7.95
CA PHE A 102 16.14 -4.58 9.38
C PHE A 102 15.06 -5.60 9.76
N PHE A 103 14.05 -5.79 8.92
CA PHE A 103 13.03 -6.81 9.14
C PHE A 103 13.62 -8.23 9.17
N VAL A 104 14.50 -8.57 8.22
CA VAL A 104 15.17 -9.87 8.17
C VAL A 104 16.02 -10.08 9.43
N LEU A 105 16.82 -9.09 9.83
CA LEU A 105 17.58 -9.14 11.08
C LEU A 105 16.68 -9.35 12.30
N PHE A 106 15.55 -8.65 12.36
CA PHE A 106 14.59 -8.77 13.46
C PHE A 106 14.00 -10.18 13.57
N ILE A 107 13.70 -10.84 12.44
CA ILE A 107 13.20 -12.22 12.44
C ILE A 107 14.23 -13.18 13.10
N PHE A 108 15.52 -13.02 12.76
CA PHE A 108 16.57 -13.90 13.31
C PHE A 108 16.82 -13.69 14.80
N ILE A 109 16.63 -12.48 15.29
CA ILE A 109 16.88 -12.14 16.70
C ILE A 109 15.67 -12.50 17.58
N SER A 110 14.46 -12.53 17.05
CA SER A 110 13.24 -12.71 17.81
C SER A 110 12.77 -14.15 17.84
N ASP A 111 12.97 -14.84 18.98
CA ASP A 111 12.49 -16.21 19.18
C ASP A 111 10.98 -16.35 18.95
N LYS A 112 10.20 -15.31 19.30
CA LYS A 112 8.75 -15.30 19.08
C LYS A 112 8.35 -15.35 17.61
N MET A 113 9.21 -14.86 16.73
CA MET A 113 8.94 -14.85 15.29
C MET A 113 9.26 -16.19 14.62
N GLN A 114 10.13 -17.00 15.22
CA GLN A 114 10.54 -18.30 14.65
C GLN A 114 9.35 -19.25 14.45
N GLY A 115 8.35 -19.21 15.36
CA GLY A 115 7.11 -20.00 15.21
C GLY A 115 6.16 -19.53 14.11
N TYR A 116 6.42 -18.36 13.49
CA TYR A 116 5.51 -17.73 12.52
C TYR A 116 6.21 -17.32 11.22
N LEU A 117 7.36 -17.90 10.93
CA LEU A 117 8.20 -17.53 9.78
C LEU A 117 7.42 -17.47 8.47
N MET A 118 6.60 -18.48 8.18
CA MET A 118 5.84 -18.53 6.94
C MET A 118 4.87 -17.35 6.79
N ILE A 119 4.16 -17.00 7.86
CA ILE A 119 3.24 -15.86 7.87
C ILE A 119 4.02 -14.55 7.73
N ALA A 120 5.16 -14.43 8.43
CA ALA A 120 6.02 -13.27 8.39
C ALA A 120 6.60 -13.03 6.98
N PHE A 121 7.06 -14.06 6.30
CA PHE A 121 7.55 -13.96 4.91
C PHE A 121 6.43 -13.58 3.94
N VAL A 122 5.24 -14.15 4.07
CA VAL A 122 4.10 -13.77 3.23
C VAL A 122 3.78 -12.28 3.43
N LEU A 123 3.68 -11.82 4.68
CA LEU A 123 3.36 -10.43 4.97
C LEU A 123 4.48 -9.45 4.61
N SER A 124 5.75 -9.90 4.55
CA SER A 124 6.88 -9.05 4.16
C SER A 124 6.79 -8.54 2.71
N ILE A 125 5.99 -9.19 1.86
CA ILE A 125 5.68 -8.72 0.51
C ILE A 125 5.10 -7.29 0.54
N LYS A 126 4.40 -6.91 1.61
CA LYS A 126 3.89 -5.54 1.80
C LYS A 126 5.02 -4.50 1.84
N ILE A 127 6.16 -4.84 2.47
CA ILE A 127 7.34 -3.97 2.52
C ILE A 127 7.93 -3.83 1.11
N LEU A 128 8.10 -4.95 0.39
CA LEU A 128 8.68 -4.97 -0.95
C LEU A 128 7.84 -4.19 -1.98
N LEU A 129 6.52 -4.17 -1.82
CA LEU A 129 5.61 -3.45 -2.71
C LEU A 129 5.40 -1.98 -2.31
N GLN A 130 6.06 -1.51 -1.24
CA GLN A 130 5.94 -0.12 -0.78
C GLN A 130 6.40 0.93 -1.82
N PRO A 131 7.47 0.73 -2.61
CA PRO A 131 7.86 1.70 -3.64
C PRO A 131 6.78 1.94 -4.71
N LEU A 132 5.89 0.98 -4.91
CA LEU A 132 4.77 1.10 -5.85
C LEU A 132 3.58 1.91 -5.28
N SER A 133 3.67 2.36 -4.01
CA SER A 133 2.65 3.18 -3.35
C SER A 133 2.65 4.63 -3.86
N LEU A 134 2.23 4.81 -5.11
CA LEU A 134 2.24 6.08 -5.83
C LEU A 134 0.88 6.81 -5.77
N GLU A 135 0.03 6.52 -4.77
CA GLU A 135 -1.29 7.16 -4.62
C GLU A 135 -1.18 8.69 -4.50
N TRP A 136 -0.07 9.20 -3.96
CA TRP A 136 0.17 10.62 -3.83
C TRP A 136 0.15 11.36 -5.18
N ILE A 137 0.56 10.71 -6.29
CA ILE A 137 0.50 11.30 -7.63
C ILE A 137 -0.94 11.66 -8.00
N TYR A 138 -1.89 10.77 -7.71
CA TYR A 138 -3.30 11.00 -8.01
C TYR A 138 -3.91 12.07 -7.13
N ASN A 139 -3.46 12.20 -5.89
CA ASN A 139 -3.84 13.29 -5.00
C ASN A 139 -3.36 14.66 -5.53
N VAL A 140 -2.14 14.73 -6.11
CA VAL A 140 -1.61 15.94 -6.78
C VAL A 140 -2.49 16.38 -7.95
N PHE A 141 -3.01 15.41 -8.73
CA PHE A 141 -3.87 15.68 -9.89
C PHE A 141 -5.36 15.63 -9.56
N GLU A 142 -5.73 15.49 -8.29
CA GLU A 142 -7.12 15.42 -7.81
C GLU A 142 -7.95 14.33 -8.53
N ASP A 143 -7.31 13.19 -8.89
CA ASP A 143 -7.97 12.08 -9.56
C ASP A 143 -8.66 11.12 -8.56
N TYR A 144 -9.57 11.68 -7.77
CA TYR A 144 -10.27 10.94 -6.71
C TYR A 144 -11.21 9.86 -7.27
N ILE A 145 -11.69 10.02 -8.51
CA ILE A 145 -12.49 8.99 -9.18
C ILE A 145 -11.66 7.72 -9.34
N PHE A 146 -10.45 7.84 -9.88
CA PHE A 146 -9.56 6.68 -10.03
C PHE A 146 -9.23 6.04 -8.68
N ILE A 147 -8.87 6.85 -7.68
CA ILE A 147 -8.56 6.36 -6.33
C ILE A 147 -9.73 5.56 -5.76
N THR A 148 -10.96 6.07 -5.90
CA THR A 148 -12.17 5.43 -5.34
C THR A 148 -12.53 4.15 -6.08
N VAL A 149 -12.63 4.20 -7.41
CA VAL A 149 -13.01 3.04 -8.24
C VAL A 149 -12.01 1.91 -8.06
N ARG A 150 -10.70 2.19 -8.14
CA ARG A 150 -9.64 1.22 -7.90
C ARG A 150 -9.76 0.58 -6.52
N THR A 151 -9.95 1.40 -5.47
CA THR A 151 -10.07 0.89 -4.10
C THR A 151 -11.25 -0.06 -3.95
N ILE A 152 -12.41 0.31 -4.47
CA ILE A 152 -13.62 -0.52 -4.43
C ILE A 152 -13.40 -1.84 -5.20
N ILE A 153 -12.82 -1.77 -6.40
CA ILE A 153 -12.54 -2.98 -7.20
C ILE A 153 -11.61 -3.93 -6.44
N VAL A 154 -10.50 -3.42 -5.90
CA VAL A 154 -9.54 -4.24 -5.16
C VAL A 154 -10.18 -4.83 -3.90
N GLN A 155 -11.03 -4.08 -3.19
CA GLN A 155 -11.74 -4.58 -2.02
C GLN A 155 -12.72 -5.70 -2.38
N ILE A 156 -13.50 -5.54 -3.44
CA ILE A 156 -14.42 -6.59 -3.92
C ILE A 156 -13.65 -7.85 -4.32
N VAL A 157 -12.59 -7.70 -5.12
CA VAL A 157 -11.72 -8.83 -5.52
C VAL A 157 -11.12 -9.49 -4.29
N SER A 158 -10.65 -8.71 -3.32
CA SER A 158 -10.10 -9.24 -2.06
C SER A 158 -11.12 -10.03 -1.25
N LEU A 159 -12.40 -9.60 -1.21
CA LEU A 159 -13.47 -10.36 -0.56
C LEU A 159 -13.70 -11.70 -1.25
N ILE A 160 -13.74 -11.72 -2.59
CA ILE A 160 -13.88 -12.97 -3.35
C ILE A 160 -12.71 -13.90 -3.03
N VAL A 161 -11.48 -13.36 -3.07
CA VAL A 161 -10.28 -14.14 -2.71
C VAL A 161 -10.39 -14.68 -1.29
N LEU A 162 -10.81 -13.86 -0.31
CA LEU A 162 -10.98 -14.28 1.07
C LEU A 162 -11.93 -15.50 1.17
N PHE A 163 -13.12 -15.41 0.58
CA PHE A 163 -14.12 -16.48 0.65
C PHE A 163 -13.71 -17.74 -0.09
N VAL A 164 -12.87 -17.64 -1.11
CA VAL A 164 -12.38 -18.78 -1.88
C VAL A 164 -11.26 -19.51 -1.17
N ILE A 165 -10.28 -18.78 -0.59
CA ILE A 165 -9.03 -19.37 -0.07
C ILE A 165 -9.06 -19.63 1.44
N VAL A 166 -9.94 -18.94 2.22
CA VAL A 166 -10.02 -19.12 3.67
C VAL A 166 -11.31 -19.86 4.02
N ARG A 167 -11.23 -21.18 4.16
CA ARG A 167 -12.39 -22.04 4.42
C ARG A 167 -12.23 -22.92 5.65
N ASN A 168 -11.00 -23.18 6.08
CA ASN A 168 -10.68 -24.11 7.16
C ASN A 168 -9.91 -23.42 8.27
N ARG A 169 -9.91 -24.03 9.46
CA ARG A 169 -9.21 -23.51 10.62
C ARG A 169 -7.68 -23.42 10.45
N GLN A 170 -7.13 -24.22 9.53
CA GLN A 170 -5.70 -24.27 9.23
C GLN A 170 -5.27 -23.23 8.19
N ASP A 171 -6.19 -22.48 7.57
CA ASP A 171 -5.93 -21.55 6.47
C ASP A 171 -5.37 -20.19 6.95
N ILE A 172 -4.51 -20.22 7.99
CA ILE A 172 -3.90 -19.02 8.57
C ILE A 172 -2.99 -18.32 7.58
N CYS A 173 -2.19 -19.08 6.82
CA CYS A 173 -1.32 -18.54 5.77
C CYS A 173 -2.11 -17.96 4.60
N GLN A 174 -3.23 -18.57 4.22
CA GLN A 174 -4.13 -18.08 3.19
C GLN A 174 -4.74 -16.73 3.60
N TYR A 175 -5.06 -16.57 4.89
CA TYR A 175 -5.47 -15.27 5.41
C TYR A 175 -4.37 -14.21 5.32
N ALA A 176 -3.11 -14.58 5.55
CA ALA A 176 -1.99 -13.67 5.33
C ALA A 176 -1.83 -13.25 3.86
N ILE A 177 -2.01 -14.19 2.92
CA ILE A 177 -2.01 -13.91 1.47
C ILE A 177 -3.14 -12.91 1.12
N TYR A 178 -4.36 -13.14 1.63
CA TYR A 178 -5.46 -12.20 1.47
C TYR A 178 -5.09 -10.78 1.94
N LEU A 179 -4.46 -10.64 3.10
CA LEU A 179 -4.02 -9.34 3.62
C LEU A 179 -2.98 -8.65 2.71
N VAL A 180 -2.13 -9.43 2.04
CA VAL A 180 -1.20 -8.88 1.04
C VAL A 180 -1.96 -8.42 -0.20
N VAL A 181 -2.86 -9.22 -0.73
CA VAL A 181 -3.66 -8.87 -1.92
C VAL A 181 -4.49 -7.62 -1.66
N SER A 182 -5.17 -7.54 -0.51
CA SER A 182 -6.06 -6.42 -0.17
C SER A 182 -5.33 -5.10 0.04
N SER A 183 -4.11 -5.11 0.57
CA SER A 183 -3.35 -3.90 0.87
C SER A 183 -2.29 -3.56 -0.19
N ALA A 184 -1.45 -4.53 -0.53
CA ALA A 184 -0.33 -4.32 -1.45
C ALA A 184 -0.75 -4.46 -2.92
N GLY A 185 -1.84 -5.18 -3.22
CA GLY A 185 -2.41 -5.27 -4.56
C GLY A 185 -2.78 -3.90 -5.14
N ILE A 186 -3.24 -2.98 -4.30
CA ILE A 186 -3.52 -1.58 -4.68
C ILE A 186 -2.26 -0.90 -5.26
N ASN A 187 -1.08 -1.18 -4.71
CA ASN A 187 0.17 -0.53 -5.12
C ASN A 187 0.57 -0.90 -6.56
N VAL A 188 0.28 -2.13 -6.99
CA VAL A 188 0.54 -2.57 -8.36
C VAL A 188 -0.32 -1.76 -9.35
N PHE A 189 -1.61 -1.57 -9.06
CA PHE A 189 -2.48 -0.71 -9.87
C PHE A 189 -2.01 0.74 -9.86
N ASN A 190 -1.51 1.24 -8.72
CA ASN A 190 -0.93 2.57 -8.65
C ASN A 190 0.22 2.73 -9.64
N TYR A 191 1.16 1.80 -9.64
CA TYR A 191 2.32 1.87 -10.53
C TYR A 191 1.92 1.81 -12.01
N ILE A 192 1.00 0.91 -12.39
CA ILE A 192 0.57 0.77 -13.78
C ILE A 192 -0.09 2.08 -14.28
N TYR A 193 -0.98 2.66 -13.48
CA TYR A 193 -1.71 3.86 -13.88
C TYR A 193 -0.87 5.14 -13.78
N SER A 194 0.18 5.17 -12.97
CA SER A 194 1.08 6.33 -12.83
C SER A 194 1.77 6.71 -14.15
N LYS A 195 1.99 5.73 -15.04
CA LYS A 195 2.56 5.95 -16.38
C LYS A 195 1.76 6.95 -17.24
N LYS A 196 0.49 7.19 -16.89
CA LYS A 196 -0.34 8.21 -17.54
C LYS A 196 0.06 9.64 -17.17
N TYR A 197 0.61 9.83 -15.97
CA TYR A 197 0.94 11.14 -15.41
C TYR A 197 2.42 11.48 -15.52
N CYS A 198 3.28 10.48 -15.37
CA CYS A 198 4.73 10.69 -15.28
C CYS A 198 5.52 9.53 -15.90
N THR A 199 6.77 9.83 -16.22
CA THR A 199 7.77 8.85 -16.64
C THR A 199 8.71 8.61 -15.46
N ILE A 200 8.70 7.38 -14.92
CA ILE A 200 9.52 7.01 -13.76
C ILE A 200 10.84 6.43 -14.27
N LYS A 201 11.95 7.03 -13.83
CA LYS A 201 13.32 6.54 -14.10
C LYS A 201 14.06 6.43 -12.78
N ILE A 202 14.82 5.35 -12.59
CA ILE A 202 15.71 5.26 -11.44
C ILE A 202 16.86 6.24 -11.68
N LYS A 203 16.98 7.26 -10.83
CA LYS A 203 18.05 8.23 -10.88
C LYS A 203 19.07 7.97 -9.78
N CYS A 204 20.25 7.53 -10.15
CA CYS A 204 21.38 7.47 -9.23
C CYS A 204 22.16 8.81 -9.33
N ASN A 205 21.67 9.87 -8.68
CA ASN A 205 22.32 11.17 -8.71
C ASN A 205 22.97 11.49 -7.35
N LYS A 206 24.24 11.87 -7.37
CA LYS A 206 25.05 12.18 -6.18
C LYS A 206 24.53 13.38 -5.34
N ASN A 207 23.57 14.16 -5.85
CA ASN A 207 23.04 15.38 -5.24
C ASN A 207 21.65 15.19 -4.57
N MET A 208 21.34 13.99 -4.07
CA MET A 208 20.05 13.70 -3.42
C MET A 208 19.93 14.19 -1.96
N ILE A 209 20.90 14.91 -1.41
CA ILE A 209 20.96 15.26 0.02
C ILE A 209 21.16 16.78 0.23
N TYR A 210 20.48 17.61 -0.55
CA TYR A 210 20.38 19.02 -0.20
C TYR A 210 18.99 19.57 -0.52
#